data_2399a935c513781003c7ddac43b1bb7a
#
_entry.id   2399a935c513781003c7ddac43b1bb7a
#
_cell.length_a   1.000
_cell.length_b   1.000
_cell.length_c   1.000
_cell.angle_alpha   90.00
_cell.angle_beta   90.00
_cell.angle_gamma   90.00
#
_symmetry.space_group_name_H-M   'P 1'
#
loop_
_entity.id
_entity.type
_entity.pdbx_description
1 polymer ?
#
loop_
_entity_poly.entity_id
_entity_poly.type
_entity_poly.pdbx_seq_one_letter_code
_entity_poly.pdbx_strand_id
1 'polypeptide(L)'
;ASGWYWFRDAATAVGRKPLNLLAVTMVYLLIMGFLSAIPYAGIVFAALFMPFGTAFIGRSTRTALQGGDPRLSELKNVFIDPVVRQNLMRIGFVYGFILITVNALYGLMAADSIALWKIDANDRLDWASVQANIPWDAIVAVTVIYIPELMAVWFAPLLASEKRMSWG
;
A
#
# COMPACT_ATOMS: atom_id res chain seq x y z
N ALA A 1 -17.17 16.65 -1.01
CA ALA A 1 -17.26 15.65 -2.09
C ALA A 1 -17.64 14.31 -1.47
N SER A 2 -18.70 13.66 -1.91
CA SER A 2 -19.11 12.37 -1.35
C SER A 2 -18.29 11.24 -1.99
N GLY A 3 -17.96 10.19 -1.23
CA GLY A 3 -17.24 9.02 -1.74
C GLY A 3 -17.92 8.35 -2.93
N TRP A 4 -19.23 8.60 -3.13
CA TRP A 4 -19.99 8.15 -4.29
C TRP A 4 -19.44 8.69 -5.63
N TYR A 5 -19.01 9.96 -5.69
CA TYR A 5 -18.41 10.49 -6.92
C TYR A 5 -17.12 9.79 -7.28
N TRP A 6 -16.29 9.47 -6.30
CA TRP A 6 -15.04 8.74 -6.51
C TRP A 6 -15.28 7.33 -7.03
N PHE A 7 -16.25 6.63 -6.46
CA PHE A 7 -16.65 5.30 -6.94
C PHE A 7 -17.15 5.37 -8.40
N ARG A 8 -18.02 6.33 -8.71
CA ARG A 8 -18.53 6.51 -10.06
C ARG A 8 -17.42 6.85 -11.07
N ASP A 9 -16.49 7.70 -10.69
CA ASP A 9 -15.37 8.09 -11.55
C ASP A 9 -14.44 6.90 -11.79
N ALA A 10 -14.13 6.09 -10.76
CA ALA A 10 -13.37 4.85 -10.89
C ALA A 10 -14.08 3.85 -11.82
N ALA A 11 -15.37 3.62 -11.64
CA ALA A 11 -16.17 2.76 -12.50
C ALA A 11 -16.19 3.26 -13.96
N THR A 12 -16.28 4.58 -14.15
CA THR A 12 -16.23 5.21 -15.48
C THR A 12 -14.86 5.03 -16.15
N ALA A 13 -13.76 5.19 -15.40
CA ALA A 13 -12.41 4.98 -15.93
C ALA A 13 -12.22 3.53 -16.38
N VAL A 14 -12.62 2.57 -15.54
CA VAL A 14 -12.57 1.14 -15.88
C VAL A 14 -13.43 0.82 -17.08
N GLY A 15 -14.66 1.35 -17.16
CA GLY A 15 -15.55 1.14 -18.29
C GLY A 15 -15.00 1.69 -19.63
N ARG A 16 -14.23 2.79 -19.58
CA ARG A 16 -13.63 3.39 -20.78
C ARG A 16 -12.40 2.64 -21.30
N LYS A 17 -11.51 2.22 -20.41
CA LYS A 17 -10.20 1.63 -20.76
C LYS A 17 -9.86 0.41 -19.89
N PRO A 18 -10.70 -0.66 -19.90
CA PRO A 18 -10.56 -1.77 -18.96
C PRO A 18 -9.23 -2.51 -19.11
N LEU A 19 -8.83 -2.83 -20.34
CA LEU A 19 -7.61 -3.60 -20.60
C LEU A 19 -6.35 -2.82 -20.23
N ASN A 20 -6.32 -1.52 -20.53
CA ASN A 20 -5.17 -0.68 -20.21
C ASN A 20 -5.00 -0.49 -18.69
N LEU A 21 -6.09 -0.27 -17.97
CA LEU A 21 -6.05 -0.16 -16.51
C LEU A 21 -5.74 -1.50 -15.84
N LEU A 22 -6.26 -2.61 -16.39
CA LEU A 22 -5.89 -3.94 -15.92
C LEU A 22 -4.39 -4.20 -16.12
N ALA A 23 -3.84 -3.87 -17.29
CA ALA A 23 -2.40 -4.03 -17.56
C ALA A 23 -1.54 -3.20 -16.60
N VAL A 24 -1.91 -1.93 -16.35
CA VAL A 24 -1.24 -1.05 -15.38
C VAL A 24 -1.26 -1.67 -13.99
N THR A 25 -2.42 -2.14 -13.54
CA THR A 25 -2.58 -2.77 -12.22
C THR A 25 -1.79 -4.07 -12.11
N MET A 26 -1.80 -4.90 -13.15
CA MET A 26 -1.02 -6.15 -13.17
C MET A 26 0.48 -5.88 -13.10
N VAL A 27 0.99 -4.90 -13.84
CA VAL A 27 2.42 -4.52 -13.74
C VAL A 27 2.77 -4.05 -12.33
N TYR A 28 1.91 -3.23 -11.73
CA TYR A 28 2.11 -2.82 -10.33
C TYR A 28 2.16 -4.01 -9.38
N LEU A 29 1.19 -4.93 -9.47
CA LEU A 29 1.12 -6.12 -8.62
C LEU A 29 2.33 -7.05 -8.83
N LEU A 30 2.78 -7.21 -10.07
CA LEU A 30 3.98 -7.99 -10.36
C LEU A 30 5.23 -7.37 -9.72
N ILE A 31 5.42 -6.05 -9.86
CA ILE A 31 6.56 -5.35 -9.23
C ILE A 31 6.49 -5.52 -7.71
N MET A 32 5.32 -5.31 -7.09
CA MET A 32 5.14 -5.49 -5.65
C MET A 32 5.42 -6.94 -5.21
N GLY A 33 4.95 -7.93 -5.98
CA GLY A 33 5.22 -9.34 -5.74
C GLY A 33 6.72 -9.66 -5.79
N PHE A 34 7.43 -9.18 -6.82
CA PHE A 34 8.87 -9.35 -6.91
C PHE A 34 9.63 -8.69 -5.76
N LEU A 35 9.28 -7.45 -5.42
CA LEU A 35 9.91 -6.75 -4.31
C LEU A 35 9.67 -7.48 -2.98
N SER A 36 8.43 -7.93 -2.73
CA SER A 36 8.07 -8.63 -1.50
C SER A 36 8.73 -10.01 -1.38
N ALA A 37 9.10 -10.64 -2.50
CA ALA A 37 9.76 -11.94 -2.51
C ALA A 37 11.24 -11.88 -2.08
N ILE A 38 11.84 -10.69 -1.98
CA ILE A 38 13.23 -10.54 -1.53
C ILE A 38 13.31 -10.83 -0.02
N PRO A 39 14.07 -11.86 0.42
CA PRO A 39 14.20 -12.18 1.84
C PRO A 39 14.72 -10.97 2.63
N TYR A 40 14.18 -10.77 3.84
CA TYR A 40 14.55 -9.72 4.82
C TYR A 40 14.32 -8.27 4.35
N ALA A 41 14.64 -7.93 3.12
CA ALA A 41 14.56 -6.56 2.60
C ALA A 41 13.28 -6.26 1.81
N GLY A 42 12.52 -7.29 1.44
CA GLY A 42 11.37 -7.16 0.54
C GLY A 42 10.29 -6.21 1.06
N ILE A 43 9.97 -6.29 2.34
CA ILE A 43 8.98 -5.41 2.97
C ILE A 43 9.41 -3.94 2.86
N VAL A 44 10.69 -3.64 3.08
CA VAL A 44 11.22 -2.27 2.99
C VAL A 44 11.15 -1.75 1.55
N PHE A 45 11.57 -2.56 0.57
CA PHE A 45 11.48 -2.17 -0.84
C PHE A 45 10.04 -2.01 -1.31
N ALA A 46 9.15 -2.91 -0.91
CA ALA A 46 7.73 -2.80 -1.22
C ALA A 46 7.12 -1.52 -0.62
N ALA A 47 7.44 -1.21 0.64
CA ALA A 47 6.99 0.02 1.29
C ALA A 47 7.50 1.28 0.58
N LEU A 48 8.78 1.31 0.18
CA LEU A 48 9.36 2.42 -0.59
C LEU A 48 8.73 2.58 -1.97
N PHE A 49 8.38 1.48 -2.64
CA PHE A 49 7.79 1.50 -3.97
C PHE A 49 6.28 1.82 -3.97
N MET A 50 5.58 1.54 -2.88
CA MET A 50 4.12 1.71 -2.77
C MET A 50 3.63 3.11 -3.18
N PRO A 51 4.23 4.23 -2.75
CA PRO A 51 3.81 5.56 -3.19
C PRO A 51 3.98 5.81 -4.70
N PHE A 52 5.00 5.23 -5.31
CA PHE A 52 5.20 5.31 -6.77
C PHE A 52 4.10 4.56 -7.52
N GLY A 53 3.74 3.37 -7.04
CA GLY A 53 2.65 2.58 -7.60
C GLY A 53 1.30 3.28 -7.48
N THR A 54 1.00 3.86 -6.32
CA THR A 54 -0.22 4.65 -6.10
C THR A 54 -0.29 5.86 -7.04
N ALA A 55 0.81 6.61 -7.18
CA ALA A 55 0.89 7.74 -8.12
C ALA A 55 0.73 7.28 -9.58
N PHE A 56 1.33 6.15 -9.95
CA PHE A 56 1.23 5.56 -11.29
C PHE A 56 -0.22 5.16 -11.62
N ILE A 57 -0.89 4.43 -10.73
CA ILE A 57 -2.28 4.01 -10.91
C ILE A 57 -3.20 5.24 -10.98
N GLY A 58 -3.01 6.22 -10.08
CA GLY A 58 -3.80 7.45 -10.06
C GLY A 58 -3.69 8.26 -11.34
N ARG A 59 -2.47 8.46 -11.88
CA ARG A 59 -2.26 9.13 -13.18
C ARG A 59 -2.90 8.35 -14.32
N SER A 60 -2.72 7.04 -14.35
CA SER A 60 -3.33 6.17 -15.36
C SER A 60 -4.86 6.24 -15.36
N THR A 61 -5.47 6.23 -14.17
CA THR A 61 -6.91 6.39 -14.00
C THR A 61 -7.39 7.75 -14.52
N ARG A 62 -6.66 8.82 -14.20
CA ARG A 62 -6.99 10.17 -14.69
C ARG A 62 -6.88 10.27 -16.22
N THR A 63 -5.83 9.69 -16.81
CA THR A 63 -5.67 9.62 -18.27
C THR A 63 -6.87 8.92 -18.91
N ALA A 64 -7.34 7.80 -18.33
CA ALA A 64 -8.52 7.08 -18.79
C ALA A 64 -9.80 7.92 -18.68
N LEU A 65 -9.99 8.66 -17.58
CA LEU A 65 -11.13 9.57 -17.39
C LEU A 65 -11.16 10.70 -18.44
N GLN A 66 -10.00 11.18 -18.85
CA GLN A 66 -9.85 12.20 -19.90
C GLN A 66 -9.97 11.63 -21.33
N GLY A 67 -10.23 10.32 -21.47
CA GLY A 67 -10.37 9.65 -22.77
C GLY A 67 -9.04 9.24 -23.41
N GLY A 68 -7.91 9.49 -22.75
CA GLY A 68 -6.58 9.04 -23.18
C GLY A 68 -6.35 7.56 -22.94
N ASP A 69 -5.23 7.04 -23.46
CA ASP A 69 -4.82 5.66 -23.25
C ASP A 69 -3.76 5.59 -22.14
N PRO A 70 -4.10 4.99 -20.96
CA PRO A 70 -3.10 4.70 -19.94
C PRO A 70 -1.97 3.84 -20.50
N ARG A 71 -0.72 4.26 -20.29
CA ARG A 71 0.46 3.58 -20.81
C ARG A 71 1.45 3.29 -19.69
N LEU A 72 2.23 2.24 -19.85
CA LEU A 72 3.33 1.92 -18.92
C LEU A 72 4.39 3.03 -18.85
N SER A 73 4.48 3.88 -19.87
CA SER A 73 5.34 5.07 -19.84
C SER A 73 4.98 6.06 -18.73
N GLU A 74 3.75 6.05 -18.21
CA GLU A 74 3.36 6.87 -17.05
C GLU A 74 4.18 6.51 -15.80
N LEU A 75 4.56 5.24 -15.62
CA LEU A 75 5.46 4.84 -14.55
C LEU A 75 6.83 5.53 -14.70
N LYS A 76 7.37 5.53 -15.92
CA LYS A 76 8.63 6.21 -16.23
C LYS A 76 8.54 7.71 -15.89
N ASN A 77 7.42 8.36 -16.23
CA ASN A 77 7.20 9.78 -15.97
C ASN A 77 7.19 10.12 -14.46
N VAL A 78 6.70 9.19 -13.61
CA VAL A 78 6.73 9.35 -12.14
C VAL A 78 8.18 9.36 -11.62
N PHE A 79 9.10 8.60 -12.25
CA PHE A 79 10.50 8.52 -11.84
C PHE A 79 11.37 9.65 -12.41
N ILE A 80 11.06 10.19 -13.58
CA ILE A 80 11.86 11.20 -14.26
C ILE A 80 11.79 12.57 -13.55
N ASP A 81 10.60 12.97 -13.09
CA ASP A 81 10.44 14.25 -12.41
C ASP A 81 11.15 14.21 -11.05
N PRO A 82 12.24 14.99 -10.85
CA PRO A 82 13.05 14.89 -9.64
C PRO A 82 12.29 15.34 -8.39
N VAL A 83 11.38 16.32 -8.52
CA VAL A 83 10.56 16.82 -7.40
C VAL A 83 9.55 15.76 -6.97
N VAL A 84 8.82 15.18 -7.93
CA VAL A 84 7.85 14.11 -7.68
C VAL A 84 8.56 12.92 -7.06
N ARG A 85 9.65 12.46 -7.65
CA ARG A 85 10.43 11.33 -7.15
C ARG A 85 10.89 11.56 -5.71
N GLN A 86 11.47 12.71 -5.39
CA GLN A 86 11.94 13.01 -4.04
C GLN A 86 10.80 13.01 -3.01
N ASN A 87 9.65 13.58 -3.35
CA ASN A 87 8.50 13.59 -2.47
C ASN A 87 7.93 12.18 -2.25
N LEU A 88 7.82 11.38 -3.32
CA LEU A 88 7.36 9.99 -3.20
C LEU A 88 8.32 9.12 -2.39
N MET A 89 9.64 9.32 -2.56
CA MET A 89 10.65 8.65 -1.72
C MET A 89 10.49 9.00 -0.25
N ARG A 90 10.31 10.29 0.09
CA ARG A 90 10.06 10.71 1.48
C ARG A 90 8.81 10.05 2.06
N ILE A 91 7.71 10.04 1.31
CA ILE A 91 6.47 9.35 1.72
C ILE A 91 6.75 7.86 1.95
N GLY A 92 7.48 7.21 1.04
CA GLY A 92 7.83 5.79 1.17
C GLY A 92 8.70 5.50 2.39
N PHE A 93 9.67 6.36 2.72
CA PHE A 93 10.49 6.23 3.93
C PHE A 93 9.64 6.38 5.21
N VAL A 94 8.76 7.38 5.27
CA VAL A 94 7.85 7.58 6.42
C VAL A 94 6.95 6.36 6.56
N TYR A 95 6.34 5.90 5.47
CA TYR A 95 5.50 4.71 5.46
C TYR A 95 6.26 3.46 5.92
N GLY A 96 7.43 3.20 5.36
CA GLY A 96 8.26 2.06 5.75
C GLY A 96 8.66 2.10 7.23
N PHE A 97 9.02 3.27 7.74
CA PHE A 97 9.35 3.45 9.16
C PHE A 97 8.15 3.13 10.07
N ILE A 98 6.96 3.68 9.75
CA ILE A 98 5.75 3.42 10.53
C ILE A 98 5.39 1.93 10.45
N LEU A 99 5.45 1.32 9.25
CA LEU A 99 5.17 -0.10 9.07
C LEU A 99 6.08 -1.00 9.94
N ILE A 100 7.38 -0.71 9.98
CA ILE A 100 8.33 -1.43 10.84
C ILE A 100 7.98 -1.23 12.32
N THR A 101 7.68 0.01 12.72
CA THR A 101 7.31 0.35 14.09
C THR A 101 6.03 -0.37 14.52
N VAL A 102 5.01 -0.36 13.67
CA VAL A 102 3.72 -1.04 13.92
C VAL A 102 3.92 -2.55 14.07
N ASN A 103 4.73 -3.17 13.19
CA ASN A 103 5.04 -4.60 13.29
C ASN A 103 5.82 -4.93 14.57
N ALA A 104 6.80 -4.10 14.94
CA ALA A 104 7.56 -4.30 16.19
C ALA A 104 6.63 -4.15 17.42
N LEU A 105 5.78 -3.14 17.44
CA LEU A 105 4.81 -2.92 18.50
C LEU A 105 3.84 -4.11 18.64
N TYR A 106 3.31 -4.59 17.51
CA TYR A 106 2.46 -5.78 17.51
C TYR A 106 3.21 -7.00 18.06
N GLY A 107 4.43 -7.25 17.61
CA GLY A 107 5.24 -8.37 18.09
C GLY A 107 5.50 -8.31 19.60
N LEU A 108 5.78 -7.12 20.14
CA LEU A 108 5.99 -6.93 21.57
C LEU A 108 4.71 -7.13 22.39
N MET A 109 3.59 -6.56 21.94
CA MET A 109 2.31 -6.65 22.67
C MET A 109 1.65 -8.02 22.55
N ALA A 110 1.84 -8.70 21.41
CA ALA A 110 1.22 -10.00 21.15
C ALA A 110 2.05 -11.19 21.64
N ALA A 111 3.29 -10.98 22.09
CA ALA A 111 4.23 -12.04 22.42
C ALA A 111 3.67 -13.08 23.40
N ASP A 112 3.07 -12.64 24.50
CA ASP A 112 2.51 -13.52 25.53
C ASP A 112 1.32 -14.32 24.99
N SER A 113 0.44 -13.70 24.21
CA SER A 113 -0.70 -14.38 23.59
C SER A 113 -0.27 -15.41 22.56
N ILE A 114 0.72 -15.07 21.73
CA ILE A 114 1.27 -15.97 20.69
C ILE A 114 2.00 -17.17 21.34
N ALA A 115 2.66 -16.98 22.46
CA ALA A 115 3.32 -18.06 23.20
C ALA A 115 2.33 -19.13 23.71
N LEU A 116 1.07 -18.80 23.84
CA LEU A 116 -0.01 -19.74 24.24
C LEU A 116 -0.61 -20.52 23.07
N TRP A 117 -0.25 -20.19 21.84
CA TRP A 117 -0.71 -20.92 20.67
C TRP A 117 -0.04 -22.28 20.59
N LYS A 118 -0.83 -23.32 20.33
CA LYS A 118 -0.37 -24.72 20.29
C LYS A 118 -0.24 -25.20 18.86
N ILE A 119 0.67 -26.14 18.66
CA ILE A 119 0.83 -26.86 17.40
C ILE A 119 0.22 -28.27 17.62
N ASP A 120 -0.61 -28.75 16.70
CA ASP A 120 -1.20 -30.06 16.73
C ASP A 120 -0.18 -31.16 16.35
N ALA A 121 -0.61 -32.43 16.46
CA ALA A 121 0.23 -33.59 16.13
C ALA A 121 0.63 -33.67 14.64
N ASN A 122 0.02 -32.88 13.77
CA ASN A 122 0.27 -32.79 12.32
C ASN A 122 1.12 -31.57 11.95
N ASP A 123 1.77 -30.94 12.91
CA ASP A 123 2.60 -29.73 12.75
C ASP A 123 1.80 -28.51 12.23
N ARG A 124 0.51 -28.42 12.62
CA ARG A 124 -0.38 -27.32 12.27
C ARG A 124 -0.80 -26.55 13.52
N LEU A 125 -1.07 -25.25 13.33
CA LEU A 125 -1.62 -24.42 14.40
C LEU A 125 -2.99 -24.94 14.85
N ASP A 126 -3.14 -25.20 16.15
CA ASP A 126 -4.42 -25.49 16.78
C ASP A 126 -5.27 -24.22 16.85
N TRP A 127 -6.26 -24.14 15.97
CA TRP A 127 -7.15 -22.97 15.86
C TRP A 127 -7.95 -22.70 17.13
N ALA A 128 -8.26 -23.70 17.93
CA ALA A 128 -8.95 -23.49 19.21
C ALA A 128 -8.05 -22.71 20.18
N SER A 129 -6.75 -23.05 20.24
CA SER A 129 -5.80 -22.33 21.08
C SER A 129 -5.56 -20.89 20.58
N VAL A 130 -5.54 -20.68 19.26
CA VAL A 130 -5.43 -19.34 18.64
C VAL A 130 -6.63 -18.48 18.99
N GLN A 131 -7.85 -19.00 18.83
CA GLN A 131 -9.09 -18.27 19.13
C GLN A 131 -9.22 -17.91 20.62
N ALA A 132 -8.78 -18.80 21.51
CA ALA A 132 -8.80 -18.55 22.95
C ALA A 132 -7.80 -17.48 23.38
N ASN A 133 -6.71 -17.24 22.59
CA ASN A 133 -5.61 -16.37 22.94
C ASN A 133 -5.37 -15.32 21.83
N ILE A 134 -6.41 -14.72 21.28
CA ILE A 134 -6.28 -13.63 20.31
C ILE A 134 -5.76 -12.38 21.04
N PRO A 135 -4.66 -11.75 20.57
CA PRO A 135 -4.09 -10.55 21.21
C PRO A 135 -4.89 -9.29 20.84
N TRP A 136 -6.11 -9.17 21.36
CA TRP A 136 -7.03 -8.08 21.04
C TRP A 136 -6.44 -6.69 21.31
N ASP A 137 -5.72 -6.54 22.41
CA ASP A 137 -5.10 -5.26 22.79
C ASP A 137 -4.06 -4.83 21.75
N ALA A 138 -3.22 -5.76 21.29
CA ALA A 138 -2.26 -5.52 20.23
C ALA A 138 -2.93 -5.17 18.90
N ILE A 139 -3.99 -5.90 18.53
CA ILE A 139 -4.76 -5.65 17.30
C ILE A 139 -5.39 -4.27 17.34
N VAL A 140 -6.04 -3.88 18.43
CA VAL A 140 -6.66 -2.56 18.56
C VAL A 140 -5.61 -1.45 18.51
N ALA A 141 -4.52 -1.58 19.28
CA ALA A 141 -3.44 -0.59 19.31
C ALA A 141 -2.83 -0.36 17.92
N VAL A 142 -2.51 -1.44 17.22
CA VAL A 142 -1.95 -1.38 15.87
C VAL A 142 -2.96 -0.79 14.87
N THR A 143 -4.23 -1.17 14.97
CA THR A 143 -5.28 -0.67 14.08
C THR A 143 -5.48 0.84 14.21
N VAL A 144 -5.45 1.38 15.43
CA VAL A 144 -5.57 2.83 15.69
C VAL A 144 -4.44 3.62 15.03
N ILE A 145 -3.23 3.07 14.99
CA ILE A 145 -2.07 3.70 14.33
C ILE A 145 -2.15 3.50 12.81
N TYR A 146 -2.49 2.29 12.37
CA TYR A 146 -2.42 1.89 10.97
C TYR A 146 -3.50 2.53 10.09
N ILE A 147 -4.71 2.75 10.60
CA ILE A 147 -5.81 3.34 9.80
C ILE A 147 -5.47 4.76 9.31
N PRO A 148 -5.03 5.72 10.16
CA PRO A 148 -4.61 7.06 9.69
C PRO A 148 -3.45 7.00 8.70
N GLU A 149 -2.49 6.09 8.93
CA GLU A 149 -1.37 5.87 8.03
C GLU A 149 -1.84 5.40 6.65
N LEU A 150 -2.69 4.38 6.61
CA LEU A 150 -3.25 3.86 5.38
C LEU A 150 -3.95 4.96 4.57
N MET A 151 -4.76 5.80 5.24
CA MET A 151 -5.39 6.96 4.60
C MET A 151 -4.36 7.93 4.03
N ALA A 152 -3.31 8.25 4.78
CA ALA A 152 -2.26 9.14 4.33
C ALA A 152 -1.52 8.58 3.09
N VAL A 153 -1.18 7.30 3.09
CA VAL A 153 -0.48 6.62 1.98
C VAL A 153 -1.33 6.57 0.71
N TRP A 154 -2.64 6.53 0.84
CA TRP A 154 -3.52 6.54 -0.33
C TRP A 154 -3.63 7.92 -0.98
N PHE A 155 -3.61 9.00 -0.21
CA PHE A 155 -3.85 10.36 -0.71
C PHE A 155 -2.58 11.15 -0.96
N ALA A 156 -1.57 11.04 -0.10
CA ALA A 156 -0.35 11.84 -0.20
C ALA A 156 0.42 11.65 -1.52
N PRO A 157 0.61 10.42 -2.05
CA PRO A 157 1.30 10.23 -3.33
C PRO A 157 0.57 10.87 -4.51
N LEU A 158 -0.77 10.84 -4.51
CA LEU A 158 -1.56 11.48 -5.56
C LEU A 158 -1.37 13.00 -5.52
N LEU A 159 -1.46 13.61 -4.34
CA LEU A 159 -1.24 15.05 -4.17
C LEU A 159 0.19 15.45 -4.53
N ALA A 160 1.19 14.69 -4.09
CA ALA A 160 2.60 14.95 -4.38
C ALA A 160 2.90 14.84 -5.88
N SER A 161 2.28 13.88 -6.58
CA SER A 161 2.52 13.66 -8.01
C SER A 161 1.78 14.64 -8.91
N GLU A 162 0.62 15.15 -8.49
CA GLU A 162 -0.22 16.03 -9.33
C GLU A 162 0.06 17.51 -9.11
N LYS A 163 0.19 17.92 -7.85
CA LYS A 163 0.31 19.34 -7.49
C LYS A 163 1.73 19.81 -7.27
N ARG A 164 2.75 18.93 -7.41
CA ARG A 164 4.15 19.23 -7.06
C ARG A 164 4.28 19.89 -5.69
N MET A 165 3.37 19.57 -4.76
CA MET A 165 3.39 20.15 -3.42
C MET A 165 4.69 19.76 -2.74
N SER A 166 5.51 20.76 -2.38
CA SER A 166 6.65 20.56 -1.52
C SER A 166 6.16 20.41 -0.08
N TRP A 167 6.82 19.53 0.67
CA TRP A 167 6.72 19.54 2.11
C TRP A 167 7.51 20.76 2.61
N GLY A 168 6.83 21.84 2.86
CA GLY A 168 7.35 22.99 3.55
C GLY A 168 6.77 23.05 4.94
#